data_a2638c608822d072c4e45552eaea4131
#
_entry.id   a2638c608822d072c4e45552eaea4131
#
_cell.length_a   1.000
_cell.length_b   1.000
_cell.length_c   1.000
_cell.angle_alpha   90.00
_cell.angle_beta   90.00
_cell.angle_gamma   90.00
#
_symmetry.space_group_name_H-M   'P 1'
#
loop_
_entity.id
_entity.type
_entity.pdbx_description
1 polymer ?
#
loop_
_entity_poly.entity_id
_entity_poly.type
_entity_poly.pdbx_seq_one_letter_code
_entity_poly.pdbx_strand_id
1 'polypeptide(L)'
;LLYLGAASVTNIVLDLVLIEGCKMGVAGAAVATDVSQLISCLLAVSYLLRVKSDYRIRVKSLCLDGDMARRIVRVGLPTGIQNMVISFSNVLVQTSVNHYGAMAMAGFTAYLKVDGFNILPVLSISMAVTTFVGQNYGAGNLKRVKSGMWTALLMSTVYTILTGALLLVLLSAGALSCLLYTSPS
;
A
#
# COMPACT_ATOMS: atom_id res chain seq x y z
N LEU A 1 -13.01 -5.01 5.97
CA LEU A 1 -12.32 -6.25 5.59
C LEU A 1 -13.17 -7.11 4.65
N LEU A 2 -14.44 -7.39 4.94
CA LEU A 2 -15.30 -8.22 4.07
C LEU A 2 -15.45 -7.64 2.66
N TYR A 3 -15.60 -6.32 2.52
CA TYR A 3 -15.74 -5.66 1.20
C TYR A 3 -14.44 -5.70 0.39
N LEU A 4 -13.29 -5.59 1.06
CA LEU A 4 -11.98 -5.77 0.42
C LEU A 4 -11.79 -7.23 -0.02
N GLY A 5 -12.21 -8.19 0.81
CA GLY A 5 -12.20 -9.59 0.43
C GLY A 5 -13.09 -9.89 -0.79
N ALA A 6 -14.31 -9.35 -0.81
CA ALA A 6 -15.20 -9.46 -1.97
C ALA A 6 -14.60 -8.84 -3.23
N ALA A 7 -13.99 -7.66 -3.12
CA ALA A 7 -13.32 -7.02 -4.25
C ALA A 7 -12.13 -7.84 -4.77
N SER A 8 -11.32 -8.44 -3.87
CA SER A 8 -10.20 -9.30 -4.27
C SER A 8 -10.67 -10.55 -5.00
N VAL A 9 -11.72 -11.21 -4.52
CA VAL A 9 -12.31 -12.38 -5.21
C VAL A 9 -12.87 -11.96 -6.56
N THR A 10 -13.58 -10.84 -6.62
CA THR A 10 -14.13 -10.33 -7.89
C THR A 10 -13.00 -10.00 -8.88
N ASN A 11 -11.90 -9.40 -8.41
CA ASN A 11 -10.75 -9.10 -9.25
C ASN A 11 -10.16 -10.39 -9.85
N ILE A 12 -9.89 -11.42 -9.02
CA ILE A 12 -9.35 -12.70 -9.48
C ILE A 12 -10.25 -13.35 -10.53
N VAL A 13 -11.57 -13.38 -10.27
CA VAL A 13 -12.53 -13.96 -11.21
C VAL A 13 -12.57 -13.19 -12.53
N LEU A 14 -12.59 -11.86 -12.47
CA LEU A 14 -12.58 -11.01 -13.67
C LEU A 14 -11.27 -11.12 -14.45
N ASP A 15 -10.13 -11.20 -13.76
CA ASP A 15 -8.84 -11.44 -14.40
C ASP A 15 -8.85 -12.72 -15.21
N LEU A 16 -9.31 -13.84 -14.64
CA LEU A 16 -9.42 -15.11 -15.34
C LEU A 16 -10.36 -15.02 -16.55
N VAL A 17 -11.52 -14.40 -16.40
CA VAL A 17 -12.51 -14.28 -17.48
C VAL A 17 -12.02 -13.36 -18.61
N LEU A 18 -11.45 -12.20 -18.26
CA LEU A 18 -11.05 -11.22 -19.28
C LEU A 18 -9.71 -11.55 -19.94
N ILE A 19 -8.79 -12.16 -19.22
CA ILE A 19 -7.47 -12.51 -19.76
C ILE A 19 -7.57 -13.82 -20.55
N GLU A 20 -8.12 -14.89 -19.97
CA GLU A 20 -8.20 -16.20 -20.62
C GLU A 20 -9.42 -16.35 -21.53
N GLY A 21 -10.60 -15.90 -21.07
CA GLY A 21 -11.85 -16.02 -21.83
C GLY A 21 -11.93 -15.06 -23.01
N CYS A 22 -11.70 -13.76 -22.77
CA CYS A 22 -11.80 -12.73 -23.80
C CYS A 22 -10.47 -12.44 -24.51
N LYS A 23 -9.36 -13.05 -24.07
CA LYS A 23 -7.99 -12.87 -24.63
C LYS A 23 -7.55 -11.39 -24.68
N MET A 24 -8.03 -10.57 -23.77
CA MET A 24 -7.73 -9.12 -23.71
C MET A 24 -6.32 -8.82 -23.20
N GLY A 25 -5.58 -9.80 -22.68
CA GLY A 25 -4.23 -9.62 -22.18
C GLY A 25 -4.13 -8.55 -21.07
N VAL A 26 -3.16 -7.64 -21.18
CA VAL A 26 -2.92 -6.58 -20.20
C VAL A 26 -4.11 -5.63 -20.03
N ALA A 27 -4.84 -5.33 -21.10
CA ALA A 27 -6.04 -4.49 -21.04
C ALA A 27 -7.14 -5.15 -20.21
N GLY A 28 -7.29 -6.48 -20.28
CA GLY A 28 -8.22 -7.25 -19.45
C GLY A 28 -7.92 -7.12 -17.96
N ALA A 29 -6.65 -7.23 -17.56
CA ALA A 29 -6.22 -7.04 -16.17
C ALA A 29 -6.51 -5.63 -15.64
N ALA A 30 -6.30 -4.59 -16.45
CA ALA A 30 -6.62 -3.22 -16.08
C ALA A 30 -8.13 -3.04 -15.83
N VAL A 31 -8.97 -3.52 -16.77
CA VAL A 31 -10.43 -3.45 -16.63
C VAL A 31 -10.92 -4.25 -15.42
N ALA A 32 -10.39 -5.44 -15.19
CA ALA A 32 -10.74 -6.26 -14.01
C ALA A 32 -10.44 -5.52 -12.70
N THR A 33 -9.29 -4.85 -12.63
CA THR A 33 -8.91 -4.05 -11.47
C THR A 33 -9.86 -2.88 -11.25
N ASP A 34 -10.16 -2.10 -12.28
CA ASP A 34 -11.05 -0.95 -12.20
C ASP A 34 -12.47 -1.35 -11.79
N VAL A 35 -13.02 -2.42 -12.39
CA VAL A 35 -14.36 -2.92 -12.05
C VAL A 35 -14.42 -3.43 -10.61
N SER A 36 -13.42 -4.19 -10.15
CA SER A 36 -13.37 -4.70 -8.77
C SER A 36 -13.27 -3.57 -7.74
N GLN A 37 -12.50 -2.51 -8.03
CA GLN A 37 -12.40 -1.30 -7.22
C GLN A 37 -13.73 -0.55 -7.16
N LEU A 38 -14.42 -0.44 -8.29
CA LEU A 38 -15.73 0.21 -8.37
C LEU A 38 -16.79 -0.55 -7.55
N ILE A 39 -16.80 -1.89 -7.63
CA ILE A 39 -17.68 -2.73 -6.81
C ILE A 39 -17.36 -2.54 -5.33
N SER A 40 -16.08 -2.55 -4.94
CA SER A 40 -15.67 -2.30 -3.56
C SER A 40 -16.16 -0.94 -3.04
N CYS A 41 -16.01 0.10 -3.84
CA CYS A 41 -16.46 1.45 -3.52
C CYS A 41 -17.98 1.50 -3.32
N LEU A 42 -18.75 0.93 -4.24
CA LEU A 42 -20.22 0.88 -4.16
C LEU A 42 -20.70 0.12 -2.92
N LEU A 43 -20.07 -1.02 -2.59
CA LEU A 43 -20.40 -1.79 -1.39
C LEU A 43 -20.07 -1.01 -0.12
N ALA A 44 -18.91 -0.35 -0.06
CA ALA A 44 -18.50 0.46 1.09
C ALA A 44 -19.45 1.65 1.31
N VAL A 45 -19.79 2.38 0.24
CA VAL A 45 -20.72 3.50 0.29
C VAL A 45 -22.12 3.03 0.71
N SER A 46 -22.61 1.94 0.13
CA SER A 46 -23.91 1.36 0.47
C SER A 46 -23.99 0.98 1.95
N TYR A 47 -22.90 0.43 2.49
CA TYR A 47 -22.81 0.11 3.91
C TYR A 47 -22.87 1.37 4.78
N LEU A 48 -22.06 2.39 4.47
CA LEU A 48 -22.00 3.64 5.22
C LEU A 48 -23.33 4.41 5.22
N LEU A 49 -24.11 4.27 4.14
CA LEU A 49 -25.44 4.87 4.06
C LEU A 49 -26.51 4.10 4.87
N ARG A 50 -26.34 2.76 5.01
CA ARG A 50 -27.34 1.88 5.66
C ARG A 50 -27.04 1.60 7.13
N VAL A 51 -25.79 1.75 7.57
CA VAL A 51 -25.42 1.45 8.95
C VAL A 51 -26.16 2.33 9.95
N LYS A 52 -26.66 1.70 11.03
CA LYS A 52 -27.35 2.38 12.15
C LYS A 52 -26.33 2.69 13.25
N SER A 53 -25.35 3.53 12.98
CA SER A 53 -24.30 3.94 13.92
C SER A 53 -24.00 5.43 13.78
N ASP A 54 -23.32 6.00 14.76
CA ASP A 54 -22.98 7.42 14.81
C ASP A 54 -22.14 7.91 13.61
N TYR A 55 -21.46 6.96 12.93
CA TYR A 55 -20.67 7.25 11.71
C TYR A 55 -21.47 7.08 10.39
N ARG A 56 -22.80 6.99 10.47
CA ARG A 56 -23.66 6.95 9.28
C ARG A 56 -23.52 8.23 8.47
N ILE A 57 -23.19 8.10 7.19
CA ILE A 57 -23.19 9.24 6.26
C ILE A 57 -24.64 9.62 5.96
N ARG A 58 -25.01 10.85 6.33
CA ARG A 58 -26.29 11.47 5.95
C ARG A 58 -26.04 12.44 4.80
N VAL A 59 -26.44 12.07 3.61
CA VAL A 59 -26.22 12.90 2.39
C VAL A 59 -26.77 14.33 2.57
N LYS A 60 -27.87 14.47 3.30
CA LYS A 60 -28.50 15.79 3.59
C LYS A 60 -27.69 16.66 4.58
N SER A 61 -26.74 16.06 5.32
CA SER A 61 -25.89 16.77 6.30
C SER A 61 -24.47 16.99 5.78
N LEU A 62 -24.20 16.62 4.52
CA LEU A 62 -22.91 16.87 3.90
C LEU A 62 -22.81 18.35 3.58
N CYS A 63 -22.03 19.08 4.37
CA CYS A 63 -21.64 20.45 4.08
C CYS A 63 -20.13 20.53 3.95
N LEU A 64 -19.65 21.35 3.05
CA LEU A 64 -18.23 21.67 2.92
C LEU A 64 -17.88 22.69 4.01
N ASP A 65 -17.22 22.20 5.05
CA ASP A 65 -16.62 23.06 6.05
C ASP A 65 -15.24 23.54 5.54
N GLY A 66 -15.14 24.84 5.29
CA GLY A 66 -13.93 25.47 4.75
C GLY A 66 -12.73 25.34 5.69
N ASP A 67 -12.93 25.38 7.00
CA ASP A 67 -11.86 25.25 7.99
C ASP A 67 -11.33 23.81 8.03
N MET A 68 -12.21 22.83 7.95
CA MET A 68 -11.83 21.42 7.86
C MET A 68 -11.08 21.13 6.55
N ALA A 69 -11.61 21.62 5.43
CA ALA A 69 -10.96 21.48 4.12
C ALA A 69 -9.56 22.09 4.12
N ARG A 70 -9.40 23.29 4.69
CA ARG A 70 -8.09 23.94 4.83
C ARG A 70 -7.11 23.14 5.66
N ARG A 71 -7.57 22.51 6.75
CA ARG A 71 -6.73 21.63 7.58
C ARG A 71 -6.27 20.39 6.82
N ILE A 72 -7.19 19.77 6.08
CA ILE A 72 -6.89 18.59 5.24
C ILE A 72 -5.86 18.95 4.16
N VAL A 73 -6.06 20.06 3.44
CA VAL A 73 -5.13 20.52 2.40
C VAL A 73 -3.77 20.86 3.00
N ARG A 74 -3.73 21.54 4.16
CA ARG A 74 -2.48 21.92 4.82
C ARG A 74 -1.59 20.73 5.21
N VAL A 75 -2.19 19.60 5.52
CA VAL A 75 -1.47 18.35 5.84
C VAL A 75 -1.26 17.48 4.61
N GLY A 76 -2.28 17.38 3.77
CA GLY A 76 -2.27 16.52 2.58
C GLY A 76 -1.33 17.01 1.48
N LEU A 77 -1.26 18.33 1.27
CA LEU A 77 -0.42 18.90 0.21
C LEU A 77 1.08 18.63 0.41
N PRO A 78 1.67 18.88 1.60
CA PRO A 78 3.07 18.52 1.86
C PRO A 78 3.34 17.02 1.71
N THR A 79 2.43 16.18 2.20
CA THR A 79 2.54 14.72 2.08
C THR A 79 2.45 14.27 0.62
N GLY A 80 1.56 14.89 -0.17
CA GLY A 80 1.47 14.66 -1.61
C GLY A 80 2.74 15.02 -2.35
N ILE A 81 3.32 16.19 -2.06
CA ILE A 81 4.61 16.64 -2.65
C ILE A 81 5.74 15.68 -2.27
N GLN A 82 5.80 15.24 -0.99
CA GLN A 82 6.78 14.26 -0.55
C GLN A 82 6.68 12.94 -1.35
N ASN A 83 5.48 12.41 -1.51
CA ASN A 83 5.25 11.18 -2.28
C ASN A 83 5.60 11.37 -3.77
N MET A 84 5.31 12.55 -4.34
CA MET A 84 5.67 12.89 -5.71
C MET A 84 7.20 12.89 -5.90
N VAL A 85 7.97 13.47 -4.97
CA VAL A 85 9.44 13.47 -5.02
C VAL A 85 9.99 12.05 -4.95
N ILE A 86 9.46 11.21 -4.05
CA ILE A 86 9.87 9.81 -3.93
C ILE A 86 9.58 9.05 -5.22
N SER A 87 8.37 9.20 -5.78
CA SER A 87 7.99 8.53 -7.04
C SER A 87 8.86 8.98 -8.21
N PHE A 88 9.15 10.27 -8.31
CA PHE A 88 10.03 10.81 -9.34
C PHE A 88 11.45 10.27 -9.20
N SER A 89 11.98 10.19 -7.98
CA SER A 89 13.29 9.60 -7.70
C SER A 89 13.35 8.13 -8.15
N ASN A 90 12.30 7.36 -7.88
CA ASN A 90 12.22 5.95 -8.31
C ASN A 90 12.25 5.84 -9.85
N VAL A 91 11.56 6.72 -10.57
CA VAL A 91 11.59 6.76 -12.05
C VAL A 91 12.98 7.08 -12.56
N LEU A 92 13.68 8.05 -11.96
CA LEU A 92 15.05 8.39 -12.33
C LEU A 92 16.01 7.22 -12.14
N VAL A 93 15.91 6.55 -10.98
CA VAL A 93 16.73 5.35 -10.70
C VAL A 93 16.44 4.26 -11.71
N GLN A 94 15.17 3.98 -12.00
CA GLN A 94 14.78 2.96 -12.98
C GLN A 94 15.29 3.29 -14.40
N THR A 95 15.22 4.56 -14.80
CA THR A 95 15.75 5.02 -16.08
C THR A 95 17.26 4.85 -16.14
N SER A 96 17.97 5.16 -15.05
CA SER A 96 19.42 4.98 -14.97
C SER A 96 19.81 3.50 -15.07
N VAL A 97 19.08 2.59 -14.39
CA VAL A 97 19.34 1.16 -14.45
C VAL A 97 19.10 0.61 -15.86
N ASN A 98 18.13 1.15 -16.60
CA ASN A 98 17.87 0.74 -18.00
C ASN A 98 19.09 0.96 -18.91
N HIS A 99 19.94 1.94 -18.63
CA HIS A 99 21.15 2.18 -19.40
C HIS A 99 22.21 1.06 -19.29
N TYR A 100 22.16 0.27 -18.21
CA TYR A 100 23.12 -0.82 -17.96
C TYR A 100 22.72 -2.15 -18.60
N GLY A 101 21.61 -2.17 -19.36
CA GLY A 101 21.17 -3.33 -20.12
C GLY A 101 20.24 -4.29 -19.38
N ALA A 102 19.82 -5.34 -20.10
CA ALA A 102 18.75 -6.25 -19.63
C ALA A 102 19.11 -7.02 -18.33
N MET A 103 20.36 -7.39 -18.14
CA MET A 103 20.80 -8.11 -16.94
C MET A 103 20.71 -7.25 -15.69
N ALA A 104 21.08 -5.99 -15.78
CA ALA A 104 20.94 -5.03 -14.69
C ALA A 104 19.46 -4.78 -14.35
N MET A 105 18.59 -4.70 -15.35
CA MET A 105 17.15 -4.57 -15.17
C MET A 105 16.54 -5.79 -14.51
N ALA A 106 16.96 -7.00 -14.86
CA ALA A 106 16.49 -8.23 -14.22
C ALA A 106 16.85 -8.25 -12.73
N GLY A 107 18.11 -7.91 -12.41
CA GLY A 107 18.57 -7.80 -11.01
C GLY A 107 17.81 -6.73 -10.23
N PHE A 108 17.59 -5.56 -10.83
CA PHE A 108 16.83 -4.49 -10.19
C PHE A 108 15.36 -4.86 -9.95
N THR A 109 14.74 -5.56 -10.90
CA THR A 109 13.36 -6.05 -10.75
C THR A 109 13.25 -7.09 -9.64
N ALA A 110 14.22 -8.00 -9.51
CA ALA A 110 14.29 -8.95 -8.41
C ALA A 110 14.45 -8.23 -7.06
N TYR A 111 15.33 -7.22 -6.99
CA TYR A 111 15.49 -6.36 -5.81
C TYR A 111 14.17 -5.70 -5.41
N LEU A 112 13.45 -5.08 -6.37
CA LEU A 112 12.18 -4.41 -6.09
C LEU A 112 11.11 -5.38 -5.53
N LYS A 113 11.10 -6.64 -5.98
CA LYS A 113 10.19 -7.65 -5.42
C LYS A 113 10.52 -7.98 -3.97
N VAL A 114 11.80 -8.18 -3.65
CA VAL A 114 12.25 -8.46 -2.27
C VAL A 114 12.01 -7.26 -1.37
N ASP A 115 12.34 -6.06 -1.84
CA ASP A 115 12.12 -4.80 -1.12
C ASP A 115 10.63 -4.56 -0.83
N GLY A 116 9.76 -4.83 -1.82
CA GLY A 116 8.31 -4.75 -1.65
C GLY A 116 7.78 -5.63 -0.51
N PHE A 117 8.25 -6.87 -0.41
CA PHE A 117 7.90 -7.75 0.71
C PHE A 117 8.41 -7.24 2.04
N ASN A 118 9.58 -6.63 2.06
CA ASN A 118 10.19 -6.10 3.28
C ASN A 118 9.50 -4.82 3.77
N ILE A 119 9.09 -3.94 2.87
CA ILE A 119 8.50 -2.63 3.22
C ILE A 119 7.03 -2.73 3.65
N LEU A 120 6.27 -3.73 3.17
CA LEU A 120 4.83 -3.87 3.45
C LEU A 120 4.48 -3.94 4.94
N PRO A 121 5.16 -4.74 5.80
CA PRO A 121 4.87 -4.76 7.23
C PRO A 121 5.19 -3.45 7.93
N VAL A 122 6.25 -2.75 7.51
CA VAL A 122 6.62 -1.43 8.06
C VAL A 122 5.56 -0.39 7.72
N LEU A 123 5.06 -0.37 6.48
CA LEU A 123 3.94 0.48 6.08
C LEU A 123 2.66 0.15 6.86
N SER A 124 2.38 -1.13 7.09
CA SER A 124 1.22 -1.56 7.87
C SER A 124 1.29 -1.08 9.32
N ILE A 125 2.46 -1.17 9.96
CA ILE A 125 2.70 -0.63 11.30
C ILE A 125 2.51 0.90 11.29
N SER A 126 3.05 1.61 10.30
CA SER A 126 2.91 3.05 10.15
C SER A 126 1.44 3.50 10.04
N MET A 127 0.65 2.81 9.24
CA MET A 127 -0.79 3.08 9.10
C MET A 127 -1.55 2.81 10.39
N ALA A 128 -1.23 1.71 11.08
CA ALA A 128 -1.83 1.36 12.37
C ALA A 128 -1.52 2.42 13.44
N VAL A 129 -0.28 2.87 13.50
CA VAL A 129 0.16 3.92 14.44
C VAL A 129 -0.52 5.25 14.16
N THR A 130 -0.63 5.64 12.90
CA THR A 130 -1.30 6.88 12.51
C THR A 130 -2.75 6.89 13.01
N THR A 131 -3.47 5.77 12.84
CA THR A 131 -4.84 5.61 13.31
C THR A 131 -4.90 5.63 14.84
N PHE A 132 -4.03 4.87 15.51
CA PHE A 132 -3.95 4.79 16.97
C PHE A 132 -3.65 6.15 17.61
N VAL A 133 -2.67 6.87 17.08
CA VAL A 133 -2.30 8.21 17.54
C VAL A 133 -3.44 9.17 17.34
N GLY A 134 -4.08 9.19 16.17
CA GLY A 134 -5.21 10.06 15.87
C GLY A 134 -6.36 9.87 16.85
N GLN A 135 -6.74 8.63 17.15
CA GLN A 135 -7.82 8.30 18.09
C GLN A 135 -7.48 8.70 19.53
N ASN A 136 -6.27 8.38 20.01
CA ASN A 136 -5.89 8.68 21.40
C ASN A 136 -5.57 10.16 21.60
N TYR A 137 -5.07 10.85 20.57
CA TYR A 137 -4.87 12.29 20.60
C TYR A 137 -6.21 13.04 20.66
N GLY A 138 -7.18 12.62 19.82
CA GLY A 138 -8.53 13.16 19.85
C GLY A 138 -9.26 12.92 21.18
N ALA A 139 -8.95 11.82 21.88
CA ALA A 139 -9.46 11.51 23.22
C ALA A 139 -8.66 12.22 24.36
N GLY A 140 -7.65 13.04 24.05
CA GLY A 140 -6.82 13.75 25.04
C GLY A 140 -5.83 12.86 25.81
N ASN A 141 -5.66 11.59 25.41
CA ASN A 141 -4.83 10.63 26.15
C ASN A 141 -3.37 10.60 25.65
N LEU A 142 -2.62 11.66 25.96
CA LEU A 142 -1.22 11.83 25.50
C LEU A 142 -0.27 10.74 26.04
N LYS A 143 -0.56 10.15 27.20
CA LYS A 143 0.27 9.04 27.73
C LYS A 143 0.19 7.81 26.81
N ARG A 144 -1.01 7.47 26.34
CA ARG A 144 -1.19 6.36 25.39
C ARG A 144 -0.57 6.67 24.04
N VAL A 145 -0.65 7.90 23.55
CA VAL A 145 0.01 8.33 22.32
C VAL A 145 1.52 8.05 22.40
N LYS A 146 2.19 8.53 23.44
CA LYS A 146 3.63 8.32 23.64
C LYS A 146 4.00 6.83 23.74
N SER A 147 3.25 6.07 24.51
CA SER A 147 3.47 4.62 24.65
C SER A 147 3.29 3.90 23.33
N GLY A 148 2.21 4.20 22.59
CA GLY A 148 1.95 3.59 21.27
C GLY A 148 3.02 3.91 20.23
N MET A 149 3.49 5.15 20.18
CA MET A 149 4.59 5.55 19.30
C MET A 149 5.89 4.79 19.63
N TRP A 150 6.23 4.67 20.92
CA TRP A 150 7.42 3.95 21.36
C TRP A 150 7.34 2.46 21.02
N THR A 151 6.20 1.84 21.28
CA THR A 151 5.95 0.44 20.93
C THR A 151 6.09 0.20 19.43
N ALA A 152 5.55 1.09 18.61
CA ALA A 152 5.64 0.97 17.15
C ALA A 152 7.07 1.15 16.63
N LEU A 153 7.83 2.08 17.21
CA LEU A 153 9.26 2.23 16.89
C LEU A 153 10.02 0.96 17.22
N LEU A 154 9.81 0.39 18.40
CA LEU A 154 10.45 -0.88 18.79
C LEU A 154 10.07 -2.01 17.84
N MET A 155 8.78 -2.17 17.54
CA MET A 155 8.32 -3.22 16.61
C MET A 155 8.93 -3.07 15.22
N SER A 156 8.94 -1.86 14.67
CA SER A 156 9.54 -1.59 13.36
C SER A 156 11.05 -1.84 13.36
N THR A 157 11.75 -1.42 14.41
CA THR A 157 13.19 -1.62 14.54
C THR A 157 13.55 -3.10 14.65
N VAL A 158 12.85 -3.85 15.50
CA VAL A 158 13.06 -5.30 15.66
C VAL A 158 12.79 -6.02 14.35
N TYR A 159 11.67 -5.69 13.69
CA TYR A 159 11.33 -6.26 12.39
C TYR A 159 12.43 -5.99 11.35
N THR A 160 12.90 -4.75 11.23
CA THR A 160 13.93 -4.37 10.24
C THR A 160 15.25 -5.07 10.52
N ILE A 161 15.65 -5.22 11.79
CA ILE A 161 16.88 -5.95 12.17
C ILE A 161 16.74 -7.43 11.79
N LEU A 162 15.61 -8.06 12.14
CA LEU A 162 15.39 -9.48 11.87
C LEU A 162 15.35 -9.77 10.36
N THR A 163 14.62 -8.97 9.60
CA THR A 163 14.53 -9.15 8.14
C THR A 163 15.85 -8.82 7.45
N GLY A 164 16.57 -7.80 7.89
CA GLY A 164 17.90 -7.47 7.39
C GLY A 164 18.90 -8.58 7.65
N ALA A 165 18.92 -9.13 8.87
CA ALA A 165 19.78 -10.28 9.20
C ALA A 165 19.41 -11.52 8.37
N LEU A 166 18.13 -11.82 8.21
CA LEU A 166 17.64 -12.92 7.38
C LEU A 166 18.09 -12.76 5.92
N LEU A 167 17.95 -11.57 5.35
CA LEU A 167 18.38 -11.29 3.98
C LEU A 167 19.89 -11.46 3.80
N LEU A 168 20.70 -11.02 4.77
CA LEU A 168 22.14 -11.21 4.74
C LEU A 168 22.53 -12.69 4.79
N VAL A 169 21.86 -13.49 5.63
CA VAL A 169 22.08 -14.95 5.70
C VAL A 169 21.68 -15.62 4.39
N LEU A 170 20.53 -15.27 3.80
CA LEU A 170 20.08 -15.81 2.52
C LEU A 170 21.01 -15.43 1.37
N LEU A 171 21.57 -14.23 1.40
CA LEU A 171 22.55 -13.77 0.42
C LEU A 171 23.86 -14.57 0.55
N SER A 172 24.37 -14.75 1.77
CA SER A 172 25.60 -15.52 2.05
C SER A 172 25.44 -16.99 1.72
N ALA A 173 24.25 -17.56 1.89
CA ALA A 173 23.94 -18.95 1.56
C ALA A 173 23.72 -19.21 0.06
N GLY A 174 23.82 -18.18 -0.80
CA GLY A 174 23.59 -18.30 -2.25
C GLY A 174 22.14 -18.57 -2.64
N ALA A 175 21.20 -18.61 -1.69
CA ALA A 175 19.80 -18.90 -1.96
C ALA A 175 19.12 -17.82 -2.84
N LEU A 176 19.60 -16.58 -2.77
CA LEU A 176 19.12 -15.48 -3.64
C LEU A 176 19.68 -15.57 -5.06
N SER A 177 20.78 -16.28 -5.27
CA SER A 177 21.33 -16.51 -6.61
C SER A 177 20.34 -17.28 -7.48
N CYS A 178 19.54 -18.16 -6.90
CA CYS A 178 18.50 -18.90 -7.59
C CYS A 178 17.36 -17.99 -8.08
N LEU A 179 17.00 -16.97 -7.30
CA LEU A 179 15.98 -15.96 -7.67
C LEU A 179 16.47 -15.02 -8.79
N LEU A 180 17.76 -14.74 -8.84
CA LEU A 180 18.39 -13.95 -9.90
C LEU A 180 18.57 -14.77 -11.19
N TYR A 181 18.72 -16.09 -11.09
CA TYR A 181 18.97 -16.99 -12.23
C TYR A 181 17.69 -17.50 -12.91
N THR A 182 16.51 -17.39 -12.27
CA THR A 182 15.23 -17.85 -12.80
C THR A 182 14.49 -16.79 -13.64
N SER A 183 15.17 -15.72 -14.07
CA SER A 183 14.61 -14.83 -15.09
C SER A 183 14.83 -15.50 -16.46
N PRO A 184 13.76 -15.96 -17.14
CA PRO A 184 13.92 -16.61 -18.43
C PRO A 184 14.45 -15.61 -19.45
N SER A 185 15.43 -16.10 -20.21
CA SER A 185 15.86 -15.55 -21.48
C SER A 185 14.67 -15.33 -22.45
#